data_de6ed3d8a2de8c821de5c2f195975d2f
#
_entry.id   de6ed3d8a2de8c821de5c2f195975d2f
#
_cell.length_a   1.000
_cell.length_b   1.000
_cell.length_c   1.000
_cell.angle_alpha   90.00
_cell.angle_beta   90.00
_cell.angle_gamma   90.00
#
_symmetry.space_group_name_H-M   'P 1'
#
loop_
_entity.id
_entity.type
_entity.pdbx_description
1 polymer ?
#
loop_
_entity_poly.entity_id
_entity_poly.type
_entity_poly.pdbx_seq_one_letter_code
_entity_poly.pdbx_strand_id
1 'polypeptide(L)'
;VISETNVRMRAESNWLRHSVNLEATGGFRKSISGEDLKEPEFGLAGDLRLDLSTALTVNARASWNRSEESATAPALSLGPLSRPTLDTLQASLGATYDPGLFGITATGQVTRLAYGDATDSLGASVPQDDRNNTLATVTLRGTYDLSQMLQPFAEVEAGRRFYDNKTDSFGYARAANRYGVRAGLAVNTGEKLSGELAAGWLLEDVDDDALRDISGLDLRGTVNWSPQRGTNVALTAATTVEASTVAASSGSILYSTNAAMTHALRENLDLNLNGGAAWRIYEFGAYQDTILSAEAGLTWWMNRYAGVNGRVRHERTLNLDPNRASEATSVYLGVTLRR
;
A
#
# COMPACT_ATOMS: atom_id res chain seq x y z
N VAL A 1 -15.27 -22.14 8.25
CA VAL A 1 -14.00 -22.05 9.03
C VAL A 1 -12.85 -21.91 8.04
N ILE A 2 -11.98 -20.94 8.29
CA ILE A 2 -10.80 -20.67 7.45
C ILE A 2 -9.54 -20.98 8.26
N SER A 3 -8.61 -21.70 7.64
CA SER A 3 -7.24 -21.87 8.15
C SER A 3 -6.35 -20.81 7.51
N GLU A 4 -5.57 -20.09 8.30
CA GLU A 4 -4.60 -19.10 7.84
C GLU A 4 -3.22 -19.48 8.40
N THR A 5 -2.21 -19.50 7.53
CA THR A 5 -0.82 -19.73 7.88
C THR A 5 0.04 -18.63 7.28
N ASN A 6 0.82 -17.95 8.10
CA ASN A 6 1.72 -16.89 7.68
C ASN A 6 3.15 -17.17 8.15
N VAL A 7 4.11 -16.96 7.26
CA VAL A 7 5.54 -17.07 7.53
C VAL A 7 6.21 -15.77 7.12
N ARG A 8 7.09 -15.25 7.97
CA ARG A 8 7.93 -14.10 7.67
C ARG A 8 9.38 -14.43 8.01
N MET A 9 10.26 -14.15 7.07
CA MET A 9 11.70 -14.27 7.23
C MET A 9 12.32 -12.91 6.96
N ARG A 10 13.28 -12.51 7.80
CA ARG A 10 14.02 -11.25 7.65
C ARG A 10 15.51 -11.50 7.81
N ALA A 11 16.30 -10.89 6.96
CA ALA A 11 17.74 -10.87 7.02
C ALA A 11 18.23 -9.42 6.92
N GLU A 12 19.13 -9.04 7.84
CA GLU A 12 19.71 -7.71 7.89
C GLU A 12 21.23 -7.81 7.88
N SER A 13 21.87 -6.92 7.13
CA SER A 13 23.33 -6.80 7.17
C SER A 13 23.79 -6.12 8.46
N ASN A 14 24.99 -6.46 8.91
CA ASN A 14 25.66 -5.81 10.04
C ASN A 14 26.83 -4.90 9.59
N TRP A 15 26.78 -4.33 8.40
CA TRP A 15 27.82 -3.45 7.89
C TRP A 15 27.84 -2.11 8.63
N LEU A 16 29.01 -1.50 8.76
CA LEU A 16 29.17 -0.24 9.51
C LEU A 16 28.66 0.99 8.76
N ARG A 17 28.70 1.00 7.43
CA ARG A 17 28.39 2.17 6.58
C ARG A 17 27.22 1.96 5.63
N HIS A 18 26.95 0.74 5.29
CA HIS A 18 25.92 0.36 4.32
C HIS A 18 24.92 -0.56 5.00
N SER A 19 23.72 -0.65 4.47
CA SER A 19 22.75 -1.63 4.97
C SER A 19 22.02 -2.34 3.85
N VAL A 20 21.77 -3.62 4.06
CA VAL A 20 20.86 -4.43 3.24
C VAL A 20 19.85 -5.07 4.18
N ASN A 21 18.58 -4.93 3.83
CA ASN A 21 17.48 -5.63 4.48
C ASN A 21 16.76 -6.46 3.44
N LEU A 22 16.53 -7.72 3.74
CA LEU A 22 15.76 -8.62 2.89
C LEU A 22 14.61 -9.17 3.72
N GLU A 23 13.42 -9.17 3.13
CA GLU A 23 12.22 -9.74 3.75
C GLU A 23 11.53 -10.67 2.78
N ALA A 24 11.13 -11.85 3.25
CA ALA A 24 10.28 -12.79 2.53
C ALA A 24 9.06 -13.09 3.38
N THR A 25 7.88 -13.00 2.79
CA THR A 25 6.61 -13.34 3.42
C THR A 25 5.90 -14.39 2.60
N GLY A 26 5.23 -15.31 3.27
CA GLY A 26 4.36 -16.30 2.65
C GLY A 26 3.12 -16.47 3.48
N GLY A 27 1.97 -16.47 2.83
CA GLY A 27 0.67 -16.65 3.45
C GLY A 27 -0.15 -17.68 2.67
N PHE A 28 -0.98 -18.41 3.37
CA PHE A 28 -1.93 -19.33 2.76
C PHE A 28 -3.22 -19.33 3.56
N ARG A 29 -4.32 -18.99 2.91
CA ARG A 29 -5.67 -19.12 3.44
C ARG A 29 -6.42 -20.21 2.74
N LYS A 30 -7.07 -21.07 3.50
CA LYS A 30 -7.89 -22.17 2.97
C LYS A 30 -9.20 -22.26 3.73
N SER A 31 -10.30 -22.35 3.00
CA SER A 31 -11.60 -22.70 3.60
C SER A 31 -11.62 -24.20 3.96
N ILE A 32 -12.08 -24.50 5.18
CA ILE A 32 -12.27 -25.87 5.65
C ILE A 32 -13.73 -26.28 5.48
N SER A 33 -14.66 -25.30 5.41
CA SER A 33 -16.09 -25.54 5.24
C SER A 33 -16.69 -24.43 4.37
N GLY A 34 -17.43 -24.77 3.34
CA GLY A 34 -18.04 -23.83 2.39
C GLY A 34 -17.30 -23.76 1.06
N GLU A 35 -17.27 -22.58 0.45
CA GLU A 35 -16.63 -22.34 -0.85
C GLU A 35 -15.13 -22.71 -0.84
N ASP A 36 -14.61 -23.20 -1.98
CA ASP A 36 -13.21 -23.59 -2.14
C ASP A 36 -12.31 -22.33 -2.24
N LEU A 37 -12.05 -21.73 -1.09
CA LEU A 37 -11.17 -20.58 -0.96
C LEU A 37 -9.73 -21.07 -0.82
N LYS A 38 -8.87 -20.70 -1.76
CA LYS A 38 -7.41 -20.98 -1.76
C LYS A 38 -6.68 -19.70 -2.15
N GLU A 39 -6.23 -18.97 -1.19
CA GLU A 39 -5.56 -17.67 -1.38
C GLU A 39 -4.08 -17.78 -0.97
N PRO A 40 -3.16 -18.10 -1.89
CA PRO A 40 -1.74 -18.00 -1.61
C PRO A 40 -1.30 -16.54 -1.70
N GLU A 41 -0.54 -16.10 -0.71
CA GLU A 41 0.10 -14.79 -0.67
C GLU A 41 1.60 -14.96 -0.59
N PHE A 42 2.35 -14.25 -1.42
CA PHE A 42 3.81 -14.25 -1.40
C PHE A 42 4.33 -12.82 -1.52
N GLY A 43 5.38 -12.52 -0.77
CA GLY A 43 6.06 -11.24 -0.86
C GLY A 43 7.56 -11.41 -0.71
N LEU A 44 8.31 -10.66 -1.52
CA LEU A 44 9.74 -10.48 -1.41
C LEU A 44 10.03 -8.99 -1.42
N ALA A 45 10.88 -8.52 -0.52
CA ALA A 45 11.34 -7.15 -0.51
C ALA A 45 12.83 -7.08 -0.18
N GLY A 46 13.51 -6.14 -0.81
CA GLY A 46 14.92 -5.86 -0.54
C GLY A 46 15.15 -4.37 -0.53
N ASP A 47 15.82 -3.88 0.51
CA ASP A 47 16.25 -2.49 0.67
C ASP A 47 17.77 -2.46 0.77
N LEU A 48 18.39 -1.62 -0.04
CA LEU A 48 19.83 -1.35 -0.03
C LEU A 48 20.06 0.14 0.24
N ARG A 49 20.90 0.45 1.23
CA ARG A 49 21.40 1.79 1.48
C ARG A 49 22.91 1.80 1.36
N LEU A 50 23.42 2.72 0.55
CA LEU A 50 24.85 2.96 0.34
C LEU A 50 25.19 4.39 0.79
N ASP A 51 25.93 4.54 1.87
CA ASP A 51 26.48 5.82 2.31
C ASP A 51 27.82 6.04 1.60
N LEU A 52 27.78 6.74 0.45
CA LEU A 52 28.96 6.95 -0.42
C LEU A 52 29.90 8.00 0.15
N SER A 53 29.34 9.04 0.78
CA SER A 53 30.08 10.06 1.53
C SER A 53 29.25 10.51 2.74
N THR A 54 29.76 11.50 3.48
CA THR A 54 29.00 12.12 4.60
C THR A 54 27.76 12.88 4.13
N ALA A 55 27.75 13.31 2.86
CA ALA A 55 26.66 14.09 2.28
C ALA A 55 25.87 13.32 1.20
N LEU A 56 26.37 12.18 0.69
CA LEU A 56 25.76 11.46 -0.41
C LEU A 56 25.36 10.05 -0.01
N THR A 57 24.07 9.80 -0.05
CA THR A 57 23.47 8.48 0.20
C THR A 57 22.69 8.01 -1.03
N VAL A 58 22.82 6.74 -1.39
CA VAL A 58 22.02 6.10 -2.43
C VAL A 58 21.17 5.02 -1.79
N ASN A 59 19.87 5.02 -2.10
CA ASN A 59 18.93 4.02 -1.64
C ASN A 59 18.34 3.30 -2.85
N ALA A 60 18.27 1.98 -2.80
CA ALA A 60 17.56 1.18 -3.78
C ALA A 60 16.59 0.26 -3.05
N ARG A 61 15.41 0.11 -3.60
CA ARG A 61 14.40 -0.83 -3.10
C ARG A 61 13.81 -1.61 -4.26
N ALA A 62 13.59 -2.89 -4.05
CA ALA A 62 12.82 -3.72 -4.96
C ALA A 62 11.86 -4.58 -4.13
N SER A 63 10.63 -4.74 -4.61
CA SER A 63 9.67 -5.64 -3.98
C SER A 63 8.79 -6.29 -5.03
N TRP A 64 8.41 -7.53 -4.76
CA TRP A 64 7.40 -8.26 -5.50
C TRP A 64 6.40 -8.84 -4.51
N ASN A 65 5.12 -8.64 -4.79
CA ASN A 65 4.03 -9.18 -4.00
C ASN A 65 3.00 -9.83 -4.92
N ARG A 66 2.60 -11.04 -4.59
CA ARG A 66 1.49 -11.75 -5.22
C ARG A 66 0.42 -11.99 -4.18
N SER A 67 -0.79 -11.51 -4.46
CA SER A 67 -1.97 -11.71 -3.62
C SER A 67 -3.21 -11.79 -4.49
N GLU A 68 -4.34 -12.17 -3.94
CA GLU A 68 -5.61 -11.89 -4.60
C GLU A 68 -5.96 -10.41 -4.54
N GLU A 69 -6.65 -9.93 -5.57
CA GLU A 69 -7.17 -8.57 -5.59
C GLU A 69 -8.10 -8.33 -4.39
N SER A 70 -8.02 -7.14 -3.80
CA SER A 70 -8.85 -6.80 -2.64
C SER A 70 -10.34 -6.97 -2.96
N ALA A 71 -11.11 -7.52 -2.03
CA ALA A 71 -12.56 -7.58 -2.15
C ALA A 71 -13.22 -6.18 -2.25
N THR A 72 -12.49 -5.14 -1.82
CA THR A 72 -12.90 -3.73 -1.90
C THR A 72 -12.32 -3.00 -3.12
N ALA A 73 -11.65 -3.71 -4.04
CA ALA A 73 -11.18 -3.12 -5.30
C ALA A 73 -12.34 -2.53 -6.12
N PRO A 74 -12.07 -1.56 -7.02
CA PRO A 74 -13.09 -1.00 -7.90
C PRO A 74 -13.86 -2.14 -8.55
N ALA A 75 -15.14 -2.23 -8.30
CA ALA A 75 -15.91 -3.43 -8.54
C ALA A 75 -15.73 -4.00 -9.94
N LEU A 76 -15.51 -5.27 -9.98
CA LEU A 76 -15.80 -6.14 -11.10
C LEU A 76 -17.31 -6.06 -11.38
N SER A 77 -17.72 -5.02 -12.12
CA SER A 77 -19.11 -4.57 -12.23
C SER A 77 -19.98 -5.44 -13.15
N LEU A 78 -19.49 -6.60 -13.59
CA LEU A 78 -20.16 -7.41 -14.62
C LEU A 78 -20.61 -8.80 -14.14
N GLY A 79 -20.79 -8.99 -12.85
CA GLY A 79 -21.31 -10.26 -12.30
C GLY A 79 -20.40 -10.82 -11.20
N PRO A 80 -20.75 -11.96 -10.59
CA PRO A 80 -19.92 -12.62 -9.60
C PRO A 80 -18.70 -13.24 -10.27
N LEU A 81 -17.66 -12.45 -10.43
CA LEU A 81 -16.33 -12.90 -10.85
C LEU A 81 -15.54 -13.30 -9.61
N SER A 82 -14.75 -14.38 -9.71
CA SER A 82 -13.71 -14.63 -8.69
C SER A 82 -12.70 -13.49 -8.72
N ARG A 83 -12.08 -13.22 -7.58
CA ARG A 83 -11.00 -12.22 -7.52
C ARG A 83 -9.78 -12.74 -8.27
N PRO A 84 -9.24 -11.98 -9.24
CA PRO A 84 -8.02 -12.38 -9.94
C PRO A 84 -6.81 -12.27 -9.00
N THR A 85 -5.76 -13.00 -9.30
CA THR A 85 -4.46 -12.77 -8.67
C THR A 85 -3.89 -11.45 -9.17
N LEU A 86 -3.20 -10.74 -8.28
CA LEU A 86 -2.50 -9.50 -8.57
C LEU A 86 -1.03 -9.64 -8.21
N ASP A 87 -0.17 -9.54 -9.21
CA ASP A 87 1.26 -9.38 -9.06
C ASP A 87 1.62 -7.89 -9.06
N THR A 88 2.21 -7.43 -7.98
CA THR A 88 2.75 -6.06 -7.87
C THR A 88 4.27 -6.13 -7.78
N LEU A 89 4.95 -5.59 -8.79
CA LEU A 89 6.40 -5.41 -8.79
C LEU A 89 6.70 -3.93 -8.65
N GLN A 90 7.54 -3.58 -7.68
CA GLN A 90 8.02 -2.20 -7.49
C GLN A 90 9.54 -2.20 -7.44
N ALA A 91 10.14 -1.21 -8.09
CA ALA A 91 11.56 -0.93 -7.99
C ALA A 91 11.77 0.58 -7.89
N SER A 92 12.67 1.02 -7.01
CA SER A 92 13.05 2.42 -6.89
C SER A 92 14.54 2.57 -6.66
N LEU A 93 15.09 3.67 -7.16
CA LEU A 93 16.46 4.11 -6.96
C LEU A 93 16.45 5.59 -6.65
N GLY A 94 16.99 5.95 -5.49
CA GLY A 94 17.08 7.34 -5.02
C GLY A 94 18.51 7.72 -4.67
N ALA A 95 18.87 8.96 -4.95
CA ALA A 95 20.11 9.58 -4.50
C ALA A 95 19.78 10.84 -3.71
N THR A 96 20.31 10.93 -2.50
CA THR A 96 20.15 12.08 -1.60
C THR A 96 21.50 12.75 -1.43
N TYR A 97 21.58 14.03 -1.75
CA TYR A 97 22.70 14.89 -1.46
C TYR A 97 22.30 15.89 -0.37
N ASP A 98 22.88 15.74 0.80
CA ASP A 98 22.59 16.55 1.99
C ASP A 98 23.91 17.05 2.60
N PRO A 99 24.42 18.22 2.14
CA PRO A 99 25.64 18.83 2.68
C PRO A 99 25.42 19.61 3.98
N GLY A 100 24.18 19.72 4.48
CA GLY A 100 23.84 20.44 5.71
C GLY A 100 22.47 21.10 5.68
N LEU A 101 22.38 22.44 5.56
CA LEU A 101 21.11 23.18 5.70
C LEU A 101 20.06 22.85 4.61
N PHE A 102 20.50 22.52 3.40
CA PHE A 102 19.63 22.16 2.28
C PHE A 102 20.03 20.81 1.74
N GLY A 103 19.02 19.95 1.54
CA GLY A 103 19.17 18.66 0.92
C GLY A 103 18.36 18.55 -0.38
N ILE A 104 18.82 17.72 -1.29
CA ILE A 104 18.12 17.39 -2.52
C ILE A 104 18.10 15.87 -2.66
N THR A 105 16.91 15.32 -2.96
CA THR A 105 16.75 13.89 -3.28
C THR A 105 16.11 13.75 -4.65
N ALA A 106 16.71 12.95 -5.51
CA ALA A 106 16.10 12.51 -6.77
C ALA A 106 15.78 11.02 -6.67
N THR A 107 14.55 10.62 -6.97
CA THR A 107 14.11 9.23 -6.92
C THR A 107 13.39 8.84 -8.21
N GLY A 108 13.86 7.78 -8.86
CA GLY A 108 13.13 7.09 -9.92
C GLY A 108 12.40 5.86 -9.35
N GLN A 109 11.17 5.65 -9.77
CA GLN A 109 10.36 4.50 -9.34
C GLN A 109 9.63 3.90 -10.54
N VAL A 110 9.52 2.58 -10.55
CA VAL A 110 8.69 1.82 -11.49
C VAL A 110 7.80 0.90 -10.67
N THR A 111 6.50 0.93 -10.97
CA THR A 111 5.50 0.02 -10.38
C THR A 111 4.78 -0.70 -11.51
N ARG A 112 4.83 -2.01 -11.51
CA ARG A 112 4.13 -2.90 -12.45
C ARG A 112 2.99 -3.59 -11.72
N LEU A 113 1.78 -3.53 -12.29
CA LEU A 113 0.62 -4.30 -11.89
C LEU A 113 0.28 -5.29 -12.99
N ALA A 114 0.20 -6.58 -12.65
CA ALA A 114 -0.19 -7.64 -13.58
C ALA A 114 -1.30 -8.48 -12.94
N TYR A 115 -2.41 -8.61 -13.65
CA TYR A 115 -3.60 -9.33 -13.20
C TYR A 115 -3.67 -10.68 -13.88
N GLY A 116 -3.95 -11.73 -13.10
CA GLY A 116 -4.33 -13.02 -13.62
C GLY A 116 -5.78 -13.02 -14.10
N ASP A 117 -6.21 -14.12 -14.67
CA ASP A 117 -7.59 -14.29 -15.08
C ASP A 117 -8.54 -14.36 -13.89
N ALA A 118 -9.71 -13.80 -14.04
CA ALA A 118 -10.86 -14.04 -13.17
C ALA A 118 -11.69 -15.20 -13.66
N THR A 119 -12.59 -15.71 -12.83
CA THR A 119 -13.51 -16.80 -13.21
C THR A 119 -14.95 -16.28 -13.06
N ASP A 120 -15.78 -16.46 -14.07
CA ASP A 120 -17.19 -16.11 -14.02
C ASP A 120 -18.00 -17.10 -13.18
N SER A 121 -19.29 -16.83 -13.01
CA SER A 121 -20.21 -17.69 -12.25
C SER A 121 -20.45 -19.07 -12.88
N LEU A 122 -20.07 -19.28 -14.13
CA LEU A 122 -20.17 -20.55 -14.88
C LEU A 122 -18.85 -21.31 -14.89
N GLY A 123 -17.78 -20.77 -14.29
CA GLY A 123 -16.44 -21.36 -14.27
C GLY A 123 -15.60 -21.06 -15.50
N ALA A 124 -16.02 -20.16 -16.39
CA ALA A 124 -15.22 -19.74 -17.54
C ALA A 124 -14.16 -18.71 -17.15
N SER A 125 -12.96 -18.82 -17.75
CA SER A 125 -11.88 -17.85 -17.56
C SER A 125 -12.21 -16.53 -18.24
N VAL A 126 -12.05 -15.41 -17.52
CA VAL A 126 -12.23 -14.04 -17.99
C VAL A 126 -10.89 -13.32 -17.91
N PRO A 127 -10.21 -13.10 -19.04
CA PRO A 127 -8.92 -12.40 -19.07
C PRO A 127 -9.02 -11.01 -18.45
N GLN A 128 -7.98 -10.60 -17.70
CA GLN A 128 -7.85 -9.29 -17.06
C GLN A 128 -6.60 -8.54 -17.55
N ASP A 129 -5.98 -8.98 -18.61
CA ASP A 129 -4.72 -8.49 -19.16
C ASP A 129 -4.80 -7.05 -19.68
N ASP A 130 -5.99 -6.58 -20.04
CA ASP A 130 -6.24 -5.17 -20.39
C ASP A 130 -6.04 -4.19 -19.21
N ARG A 131 -5.99 -4.70 -17.97
CA ARG A 131 -5.72 -3.93 -16.74
C ARG A 131 -4.23 -3.85 -16.41
N ASN A 132 -3.41 -4.67 -17.06
CA ASN A 132 -1.96 -4.71 -16.83
C ASN A 132 -1.33 -3.37 -17.19
N ASN A 133 -0.62 -2.79 -16.23
CA ASN A 133 0.00 -1.49 -16.46
C ASN A 133 1.33 -1.33 -15.70
N THR A 134 2.13 -0.40 -16.19
CA THR A 134 3.40 0.01 -15.59
C THR A 134 3.39 1.52 -15.43
N LEU A 135 3.59 2.00 -14.21
CA LEU A 135 3.79 3.40 -13.90
C LEU A 135 5.28 3.65 -13.62
N ALA A 136 5.89 4.51 -14.40
CA ALA A 136 7.25 4.99 -14.18
C ALA A 136 7.21 6.46 -13.76
N THR A 137 7.85 6.81 -12.64
CA THR A 137 7.87 8.18 -12.10
C THR A 137 9.28 8.61 -11.71
N VAL A 138 9.52 9.91 -11.79
CA VAL A 138 10.70 10.58 -11.22
C VAL A 138 10.20 11.65 -10.27
N THR A 139 10.71 11.64 -9.05
CA THR A 139 10.41 12.63 -8.01
C THR A 139 11.69 13.39 -7.66
N LEU A 140 11.59 14.71 -7.62
CA LEU A 140 12.64 15.59 -7.11
C LEU A 140 12.12 16.26 -5.82
N ARG A 141 12.85 16.09 -4.72
CA ARG A 141 12.53 16.64 -3.40
C ARG A 141 13.63 17.58 -2.96
N GLY A 142 13.26 18.78 -2.55
CA GLY A 142 14.09 19.72 -1.83
C GLY A 142 13.72 19.74 -0.35
N THR A 143 14.71 19.66 0.53
CA THR A 143 14.54 19.69 2.00
C THR A 143 15.29 20.88 2.59
N TYR A 144 14.80 21.40 3.71
CA TYR A 144 15.41 22.46 4.48
C TYR A 144 15.46 22.09 5.96
N ASP A 145 16.65 22.03 6.55
CA ASP A 145 16.86 21.71 7.96
C ASP A 145 16.55 22.93 8.83
N LEU A 146 15.26 23.14 9.14
CA LEU A 146 14.82 24.23 10.01
C LEU A 146 15.37 24.06 11.43
N SER A 147 15.41 22.83 11.92
CA SER A 147 16.01 22.42 13.18
C SER A 147 16.37 20.94 13.13
N GLN A 148 17.04 20.44 14.19
CA GLN A 148 17.30 18.99 14.31
C GLN A 148 16.03 18.10 14.37
N MET A 149 14.86 18.72 14.65
CA MET A 149 13.59 18.01 14.80
C MET A 149 12.63 18.25 13.64
N LEU A 150 12.80 19.33 12.87
CA LEU A 150 11.84 19.78 11.88
C LEU A 150 12.54 20.04 10.54
N GLN A 151 12.08 19.35 9.50
CA GLN A 151 12.58 19.47 8.15
C GLN A 151 11.41 19.65 7.16
N PRO A 152 11.02 20.89 6.83
CA PRO A 152 10.09 21.15 5.75
C PRO A 152 10.69 20.72 4.41
N PHE A 153 9.82 20.32 3.49
CA PHE A 153 10.22 19.90 2.15
C PHE A 153 9.16 20.23 1.09
N ALA A 154 9.61 20.26 -0.15
CA ALA A 154 8.74 20.33 -1.32
C ALA A 154 9.17 19.27 -2.34
N GLU A 155 8.20 18.72 -3.06
CA GLU A 155 8.40 17.67 -4.06
C GLU A 155 7.69 18.03 -5.37
N VAL A 156 8.33 17.66 -6.46
CA VAL A 156 7.69 17.61 -7.78
C VAL A 156 7.85 16.20 -8.33
N GLU A 157 6.80 15.69 -8.96
CA GLU A 157 6.75 14.36 -9.55
C GLU A 157 6.32 14.47 -11.01
N ALA A 158 6.98 13.73 -11.88
CA ALA A 158 6.57 13.52 -13.25
C ALA A 158 6.71 12.05 -13.61
N GLY A 159 5.81 11.53 -14.42
CA GLY A 159 5.82 10.12 -14.80
C GLY A 159 4.87 9.81 -15.94
N ARG A 160 4.84 8.53 -16.29
CA ARG A 160 3.93 8.01 -17.29
C ARG A 160 3.43 6.62 -16.92
N ARG A 161 2.14 6.42 -17.13
CA ARG A 161 1.49 5.12 -17.04
C ARG A 161 1.35 4.52 -18.44
N PHE A 162 1.80 3.29 -18.58
CA PHE A 162 1.70 2.51 -19.81
C PHE A 162 0.83 1.28 -19.52
N TYR A 163 -0.08 0.97 -20.43
CA TYR A 163 -0.81 -0.30 -20.43
C TYR A 163 -0.19 -1.26 -21.44
N ASP A 164 -0.28 -2.57 -21.19
CA ASP A 164 0.22 -3.58 -22.12
C ASP A 164 -0.57 -3.56 -23.42
N ASN A 165 -1.90 -3.45 -23.32
CA ASN A 165 -2.78 -3.22 -24.43
C ASN A 165 -2.92 -1.72 -24.70
N LYS A 166 -2.66 -1.29 -25.94
CA LYS A 166 -2.74 0.13 -26.31
C LYS A 166 -4.12 0.72 -26.08
N THR A 167 -5.16 -0.10 -26.28
CA THR A 167 -6.56 0.28 -26.06
C THR A 167 -7.25 -0.78 -25.23
N ASP A 168 -8.29 -0.39 -24.51
CA ASP A 168 -9.15 -1.30 -23.80
C ASP A 168 -10.14 -2.04 -24.73
N SER A 169 -11.01 -2.87 -24.19
CA SER A 169 -12.00 -3.65 -24.95
C SER A 169 -13.04 -2.80 -25.70
N PHE A 170 -13.12 -1.48 -25.40
CA PHE A 170 -13.98 -0.51 -26.13
C PHE A 170 -13.18 0.39 -27.08
N GLY A 171 -11.88 0.24 -27.17
CA GLY A 171 -11.00 0.96 -28.10
C GLY A 171 -10.41 2.25 -27.53
N TYR A 172 -10.54 2.55 -26.24
CA TYR A 172 -9.99 3.76 -25.61
C TYR A 172 -8.55 3.56 -25.16
N ALA A 173 -7.69 4.58 -25.41
CA ALA A 173 -6.30 4.61 -25.00
C ALA A 173 -6.18 5.17 -23.57
N ARG A 174 -5.87 4.31 -22.58
CA ARG A 174 -5.83 4.66 -21.15
C ARG A 174 -4.43 5.02 -20.63
N ALA A 175 -3.40 5.04 -21.48
CA ALA A 175 -2.09 5.53 -21.09
C ALA A 175 -2.20 7.00 -20.65
N ALA A 176 -1.39 7.42 -19.67
CA ALA A 176 -1.51 8.76 -19.07
C ALA A 176 -0.16 9.32 -18.66
N ASN A 177 0.00 10.64 -18.78
CA ASN A 177 1.09 11.36 -18.14
C ASN A 177 0.70 11.72 -16.70
N ARG A 178 1.61 11.52 -15.77
CA ARG A 178 1.39 11.82 -14.36
C ARG A 178 2.25 12.99 -13.92
N TYR A 179 1.62 13.94 -13.23
CA TYR A 179 2.27 15.10 -12.62
C TYR A 179 1.81 15.25 -11.18
N GLY A 180 2.72 15.66 -10.29
CA GLY A 180 2.40 15.89 -8.89
C GLY A 180 3.27 17.01 -8.30
N VAL A 181 2.67 17.77 -7.40
CA VAL A 181 3.38 18.74 -6.56
C VAL A 181 2.93 18.57 -5.12
N ARG A 182 3.87 18.52 -4.19
CA ARG A 182 3.58 18.34 -2.75
C ARG A 182 4.48 19.24 -1.93
N ALA A 183 3.96 19.68 -0.79
CA ALA A 183 4.77 20.26 0.27
C ALA A 183 4.48 19.53 1.58
N GLY A 184 5.47 19.41 2.43
CA GLY A 184 5.35 18.64 3.64
C GLY A 184 6.34 19.02 4.73
N LEU A 185 6.21 18.33 5.85
CA LEU A 185 7.05 18.48 7.01
C LEU A 185 7.46 17.10 7.53
N ALA A 186 8.76 16.87 7.62
CA ALA A 186 9.31 15.74 8.34
C ALA A 186 9.63 16.17 9.79
N VAL A 187 9.31 15.29 10.73
CA VAL A 187 9.50 15.49 12.17
C VAL A 187 10.30 14.32 12.72
N ASN A 188 11.32 14.61 13.51
CA ASN A 188 12.09 13.60 14.22
C ASN A 188 12.50 14.11 15.60
N THR A 189 11.74 13.71 16.63
CA THR A 189 12.06 14.01 18.02
C THR A 189 12.74 12.85 18.74
N GLY A 190 13.44 11.99 17.99
CA GLY A 190 14.08 10.77 18.47
C GLY A 190 13.07 9.62 18.63
N GLU A 191 13.12 8.91 19.76
CA GLU A 191 12.31 7.71 19.96
C GLU A 191 10.81 7.97 20.13
N LYS A 192 10.40 9.22 20.43
CA LYS A 192 8.99 9.51 20.75
C LYS A 192 8.11 9.77 19.54
N LEU A 193 8.61 10.50 18.57
CA LEU A 193 7.83 10.88 17.39
C LEU A 193 8.76 11.04 16.20
N SER A 194 8.49 10.29 15.15
CA SER A 194 9.19 10.43 13.87
C SER A 194 8.21 10.20 12.72
N GLY A 195 8.46 10.85 11.61
CA GLY A 195 7.64 10.65 10.41
C GLY A 195 7.55 11.90 9.56
N GLU A 196 6.73 11.82 8.53
CA GLU A 196 6.47 12.93 7.63
C GLU A 196 5.02 12.97 7.18
N LEU A 197 4.54 14.17 6.89
CA LEU A 197 3.24 14.44 6.30
C LEU A 197 3.43 15.41 5.13
N ALA A 198 2.81 15.10 4.00
CA ALA A 198 2.79 15.95 2.82
C ALA A 198 1.38 16.03 2.23
N ALA A 199 1.08 17.17 1.66
CA ALA A 199 -0.15 17.40 0.92
C ALA A 199 0.18 18.19 -0.37
N GLY A 200 -0.61 17.95 -1.40
CA GLY A 200 -0.41 18.58 -2.68
C GLY A 200 -1.50 18.27 -3.67
N TRP A 201 -1.16 18.29 -4.94
CA TRP A 201 -2.08 18.01 -6.03
C TRP A 201 -1.44 17.07 -7.03
N LEU A 202 -2.22 16.11 -7.52
CA LEU A 202 -1.84 15.20 -8.60
C LEU A 202 -2.77 15.37 -9.80
N LEU A 203 -2.22 15.07 -11.00
CA LEU A 203 -2.93 15.01 -12.26
C LEU A 203 -2.39 13.79 -13.03
N GLU A 204 -3.29 12.93 -13.50
CA GLU A 204 -3.03 11.97 -14.58
C GLU A 204 -3.81 12.43 -15.81
N ASP A 205 -3.07 12.94 -16.78
CA ASP A 205 -3.53 13.44 -18.09
C ASP A 205 -3.60 12.24 -19.05
N VAL A 206 -4.80 11.82 -19.40
CA VAL A 206 -5.07 10.59 -20.17
C VAL A 206 -4.93 10.87 -21.66
N ASP A 207 -4.30 9.97 -22.40
CA ASP A 207 -4.00 10.16 -23.83
C ASP A 207 -5.26 10.26 -24.73
N ASP A 208 -6.38 9.72 -24.29
CA ASP A 208 -7.64 9.72 -25.05
C ASP A 208 -8.56 10.85 -24.60
N ASP A 209 -8.80 11.82 -25.47
CA ASP A 209 -9.67 12.99 -25.19
C ASP A 209 -11.13 12.61 -24.84
N ALA A 210 -11.57 11.40 -25.16
CA ALA A 210 -12.90 10.91 -24.80
C ALA A 210 -13.00 10.45 -23.33
N LEU A 211 -11.84 10.23 -22.69
CA LEU A 211 -11.72 9.89 -21.28
C LEU A 211 -11.43 11.16 -20.47
N ARG A 212 -11.84 11.14 -19.20
CA ARG A 212 -11.55 12.26 -18.29
C ARG A 212 -10.19 12.06 -17.62
N ASP A 213 -9.48 13.16 -17.47
CA ASP A 213 -8.30 13.21 -16.63
C ASP A 213 -8.63 12.93 -15.18
N ILE A 214 -7.67 12.34 -14.47
CA ILE A 214 -7.80 12.07 -13.04
C ILE A 214 -7.00 13.11 -12.27
N SER A 215 -7.67 13.93 -11.47
CA SER A 215 -6.98 14.95 -10.66
C SER A 215 -7.57 15.06 -9.27
N GLY A 216 -6.73 15.35 -8.27
CA GLY A 216 -7.17 15.50 -6.90
C GLY A 216 -6.05 15.79 -5.92
N LEU A 217 -6.42 15.81 -4.64
CA LEU A 217 -5.45 15.96 -3.56
C LEU A 217 -4.45 14.80 -3.58
N ASP A 218 -3.18 15.11 -3.38
CA ASP A 218 -2.14 14.10 -3.16
C ASP A 218 -1.68 14.17 -1.70
N LEU A 219 -2.16 13.22 -0.91
CA LEU A 219 -1.83 13.08 0.51
C LEU A 219 -0.83 11.95 0.67
N ARG A 220 0.24 12.21 1.41
CA ARG A 220 1.22 11.20 1.76
C ARG A 220 1.70 11.42 3.18
N GLY A 221 1.72 10.37 3.98
CA GLY A 221 2.18 10.51 5.34
C GLY A 221 2.46 9.20 6.02
N THR A 222 3.48 9.22 6.86
CA THR A 222 3.81 8.14 7.78
C THR A 222 4.31 8.76 9.06
N VAL A 223 3.66 8.46 10.18
CA VAL A 223 4.03 8.97 11.49
C VAL A 223 4.11 7.80 12.47
N ASN A 224 5.24 7.67 13.16
CA ASN A 224 5.45 6.74 14.24
C ASN A 224 5.50 7.51 15.56
N TRP A 225 4.65 7.14 16.50
CA TRP A 225 4.52 7.80 17.77
C TRP A 225 4.58 6.79 18.93
N SER A 226 5.54 6.98 19.81
CA SER A 226 5.74 6.17 21.02
C SER A 226 5.52 7.04 22.27
N PRO A 227 4.24 7.28 22.67
CA PRO A 227 3.92 8.19 23.78
C PRO A 227 4.50 7.74 25.10
N GLN A 228 4.61 6.44 25.31
CA GLN A 228 5.15 5.83 26.51
C GLN A 228 5.80 4.48 26.18
N ARG A 229 6.65 4.01 27.07
CA ARG A 229 7.30 2.71 26.94
C ARG A 229 6.27 1.59 26.73
N GLY A 230 6.51 0.72 25.77
CA GLY A 230 5.62 -0.39 25.43
C GLY A 230 4.40 0.00 24.58
N THR A 231 4.26 1.27 24.20
CA THR A 231 3.21 1.72 23.26
C THR A 231 3.83 2.26 22.00
N ASN A 232 3.40 1.74 20.86
CA ASN A 232 3.79 2.19 19.53
C ASN A 232 2.54 2.43 18.71
N VAL A 233 2.43 3.60 18.08
CA VAL A 233 1.35 3.99 17.19
C VAL A 233 1.95 4.35 15.84
N ALA A 234 1.52 3.70 14.78
CA ALA A 234 1.87 4.04 13.40
C ALA A 234 0.63 4.57 12.69
N LEU A 235 0.76 5.74 12.09
CA LEU A 235 -0.28 6.38 11.27
C LEU A 235 0.25 6.46 9.84
N THR A 236 -0.58 6.08 8.86
CA THR A 236 -0.27 6.24 7.44
C THR A 236 -1.42 6.92 6.73
N ALA A 237 -1.09 7.75 5.74
CA ALA A 237 -2.04 8.35 4.83
C ALA A 237 -1.47 8.28 3.40
N ALA A 238 -2.30 7.95 2.43
CA ALA A 238 -1.89 7.86 1.04
C ALA A 238 -3.03 8.20 0.09
N THR A 239 -2.69 8.83 -1.02
CA THR A 239 -3.52 8.95 -2.21
C THR A 239 -3.00 8.02 -3.28
N THR A 240 -3.87 7.21 -3.84
CA THR A 240 -3.55 6.25 -4.90
C THR A 240 -4.50 6.45 -6.07
N VAL A 241 -3.96 6.55 -7.28
CA VAL A 241 -4.77 6.45 -8.51
C VAL A 241 -4.87 4.98 -8.88
N GLU A 242 -6.09 4.47 -8.87
CA GLU A 242 -6.43 3.10 -9.25
C GLU A 242 -6.91 3.07 -10.69
N ALA A 243 -6.29 2.20 -11.49
CA ALA A 243 -6.71 1.99 -12.86
C ALA A 243 -8.14 1.44 -12.92
N SER A 244 -8.93 1.88 -13.87
CA SER A 244 -10.29 1.37 -14.04
C SER A 244 -10.30 -0.10 -14.42
N THR A 245 -11.26 -0.82 -13.85
CA THR A 245 -11.64 -2.16 -14.26
C THR A 245 -12.79 -2.17 -15.26
N VAL A 246 -13.35 -1.00 -15.55
CA VAL A 246 -14.46 -0.81 -16.47
C VAL A 246 -13.91 -0.10 -17.70
N ALA A 247 -14.21 -0.64 -18.88
CA ALA A 247 -13.88 0.00 -20.14
C ALA A 247 -14.58 1.35 -20.27
N ALA A 248 -13.99 2.27 -21.02
CA ALA A 248 -14.42 3.66 -21.17
C ALA A 248 -14.37 4.48 -19.84
N SER A 249 -13.56 4.05 -18.86
CA SER A 249 -13.33 4.80 -17.62
C SER A 249 -11.83 4.95 -17.38
N SER A 250 -11.40 6.14 -16.99
CA SER A 250 -9.99 6.43 -16.68
C SER A 250 -9.53 5.74 -15.41
N GLY A 251 -10.36 5.73 -14.35
CA GLY A 251 -10.03 5.14 -13.06
C GLY A 251 -10.71 5.81 -11.87
N SER A 252 -10.08 5.71 -10.72
CA SER A 252 -10.54 6.31 -9.48
C SER A 252 -9.37 6.83 -8.64
N ILE A 253 -9.68 7.75 -7.72
CA ILE A 253 -8.75 8.17 -6.67
C ILE A 253 -9.19 7.53 -5.36
N LEU A 254 -8.27 6.84 -4.71
CA LEU A 254 -8.43 6.28 -3.37
C LEU A 254 -7.62 7.09 -2.36
N TYR A 255 -8.30 7.73 -1.43
CA TYR A 255 -7.72 8.35 -0.25
C TYR A 255 -7.78 7.34 0.89
N SER A 256 -6.68 6.97 1.46
CA SER A 256 -6.61 5.97 2.53
C SER A 256 -5.86 6.48 3.75
N THR A 257 -6.36 6.11 4.92
CA THR A 257 -5.67 6.32 6.20
C THR A 257 -5.70 5.02 7.00
N ASN A 258 -4.62 4.75 7.71
CA ASN A 258 -4.53 3.60 8.60
C ASN A 258 -3.85 4.02 9.90
N ALA A 259 -4.36 3.51 11.02
CA ALA A 259 -3.77 3.66 12.35
C ALA A 259 -3.54 2.28 12.95
N ALA A 260 -2.31 1.95 13.26
CA ALA A 260 -1.92 0.71 13.93
C ALA A 260 -1.31 1.04 15.29
N MET A 261 -1.77 0.38 16.35
CA MET A 261 -1.25 0.54 17.70
C MET A 261 -0.85 -0.83 18.27
N THR A 262 0.33 -0.90 18.84
CA THR A 262 0.78 -2.02 19.67
C THR A 262 1.03 -1.50 21.07
N HIS A 263 0.48 -2.18 22.08
CA HIS A 263 0.66 -1.83 23.47
C HIS A 263 0.95 -3.07 24.32
N ALA A 264 2.07 -3.08 25.02
CA ALA A 264 2.42 -4.11 25.99
C ALA A 264 1.61 -3.90 27.27
N LEU A 265 0.49 -4.63 27.44
CA LEU A 265 -0.33 -4.61 28.65
C LEU A 265 0.43 -5.22 29.84
N ARG A 266 1.26 -6.23 29.55
CA ARG A 266 2.19 -6.90 30.47
C ARG A 266 3.42 -7.34 29.69
N GLU A 267 4.46 -7.78 30.38
CA GLU A 267 5.69 -8.30 29.75
C GLU A 267 5.44 -9.45 28.75
N ASN A 268 4.34 -10.17 28.94
CA ASN A 268 3.95 -11.31 28.11
C ASN A 268 2.58 -11.16 27.47
N LEU A 269 1.98 -9.96 27.45
CA LEU A 269 0.66 -9.72 26.87
C LEU A 269 0.64 -8.44 26.07
N ASP A 270 0.53 -8.59 24.75
CA ASP A 270 0.47 -7.49 23.79
C ASP A 270 -0.96 -7.28 23.28
N LEU A 271 -1.43 -6.03 23.29
CA LEU A 271 -2.63 -5.56 22.63
C LEU A 271 -2.23 -4.98 21.26
N ASN A 272 -2.92 -5.41 20.21
CA ASN A 272 -2.77 -4.87 18.87
C ASN A 272 -4.12 -4.31 18.42
N LEU A 273 -4.14 -3.04 18.02
CA LEU A 273 -5.30 -2.38 17.43
C LEU A 273 -4.93 -1.88 16.04
N ASN A 274 -5.85 -2.04 15.09
CA ASN A 274 -5.70 -1.51 13.75
C ASN A 274 -7.03 -0.91 13.31
N GLY A 275 -6.99 0.28 12.70
CA GLY A 275 -8.15 0.96 12.16
C GLY A 275 -7.81 1.59 10.82
N GLY A 276 -8.67 1.39 9.82
CA GLY A 276 -8.52 1.94 8.49
C GLY A 276 -9.77 2.65 8.02
N ALA A 277 -9.58 3.73 7.28
CA ALA A 277 -10.65 4.39 6.55
C ALA A 277 -10.13 4.76 5.15
N ALA A 278 -10.94 4.49 4.14
CA ALA A 278 -10.62 4.89 2.78
C ALA A 278 -11.86 5.42 2.05
N TRP A 279 -11.63 6.40 1.18
CA TRP A 279 -12.64 7.01 0.32
C TRP A 279 -12.18 6.88 -1.12
N ARG A 280 -12.98 6.20 -1.94
CA ARG A 280 -12.76 6.07 -3.38
C ARG A 280 -13.72 6.97 -4.12
N ILE A 281 -13.18 7.80 -5.01
CA ILE A 281 -13.93 8.69 -5.88
C ILE A 281 -13.67 8.25 -7.32
N TYR A 282 -14.74 7.85 -8.02
CA TYR A 282 -14.67 7.45 -9.42
C TYR A 282 -14.80 8.68 -10.34
N GLU A 283 -13.96 8.76 -11.36
CA GLU A 283 -14.07 9.82 -12.36
C GLU A 283 -15.32 9.70 -13.22
N PHE A 284 -15.87 8.49 -13.32
CA PHE A 284 -17.12 8.23 -14.06
C PHE A 284 -18.33 8.31 -13.11
N GLY A 285 -18.95 9.50 -13.05
CA GLY A 285 -20.21 9.70 -12.32
C GLY A 285 -20.04 10.05 -10.84
N ALA A 286 -21.17 10.17 -10.14
CA ALA A 286 -21.23 10.55 -8.72
C ALA A 286 -21.01 9.34 -7.77
N TYR A 287 -20.34 8.29 -8.22
CA TYR A 287 -20.10 7.11 -7.41
C TYR A 287 -18.89 7.32 -6.50
N GLN A 288 -19.08 6.94 -5.24
CA GLN A 288 -18.00 6.87 -4.26
C GLN A 288 -18.18 5.68 -3.33
N ASP A 289 -17.06 5.10 -2.89
CA ASP A 289 -17.06 4.07 -1.86
C ASP A 289 -16.43 4.64 -0.58
N THR A 290 -17.00 4.28 0.56
CA THR A 290 -16.36 4.48 1.87
C THR A 290 -16.06 3.12 2.47
N ILE A 291 -14.78 2.85 2.73
CA ILE A 291 -14.30 1.57 3.23
C ILE A 291 -13.78 1.81 4.64
N LEU A 292 -14.34 1.11 5.61
CA LEU A 292 -13.95 1.18 7.01
C LEU A 292 -13.47 -0.20 7.48
N SER A 293 -12.39 -0.23 8.24
CA SER A 293 -11.91 -1.45 8.87
C SER A 293 -11.48 -1.18 10.31
N ALA A 294 -11.75 -2.13 11.19
CA ALA A 294 -11.28 -2.11 12.56
C ALA A 294 -10.86 -3.52 12.98
N GLU A 295 -9.72 -3.63 13.63
CA GLU A 295 -9.22 -4.90 14.16
C GLU A 295 -8.70 -4.69 15.58
N ALA A 296 -9.03 -5.64 16.48
CA ALA A 296 -8.49 -5.70 17.82
C ALA A 296 -7.98 -7.12 18.08
N GLY A 297 -6.77 -7.23 18.60
CA GLY A 297 -6.11 -8.49 18.85
C GLY A 297 -5.31 -8.48 20.16
N LEU A 298 -5.19 -9.65 20.77
CA LEU A 298 -4.34 -9.91 21.92
C LEU A 298 -3.39 -11.04 21.59
N THR A 299 -2.12 -10.88 21.99
CA THR A 299 -1.12 -11.94 21.89
C THR A 299 -0.56 -12.21 23.29
N TRP A 300 -0.78 -13.42 23.79
CA TRP A 300 -0.21 -13.87 25.05
C TRP A 300 1.00 -14.77 24.78
N TRP A 301 2.18 -14.35 25.23
CA TRP A 301 3.42 -15.10 25.12
C TRP A 301 3.57 -16.05 26.29
N MET A 302 3.49 -17.36 26.02
CA MET A 302 3.74 -18.42 27.03
C MET A 302 5.21 -18.48 27.39
N ASN A 303 6.09 -18.18 26.43
CA ASN A 303 7.54 -18.07 26.60
C ASN A 303 8.12 -17.20 25.47
N ARG A 304 9.45 -17.05 25.40
CA ARG A 304 10.12 -16.24 24.38
C ARG A 304 9.94 -16.72 22.94
N TYR A 305 9.46 -17.91 22.70
CA TYR A 305 9.35 -18.53 21.38
C TYR A 305 7.90 -18.74 20.92
N ALA A 306 6.97 -18.93 21.85
CA ALA A 306 5.60 -19.31 21.51
C ALA A 306 4.58 -18.45 22.23
N GLY A 307 3.57 -18.00 21.47
CA GLY A 307 2.43 -17.24 21.96
C GLY A 307 1.13 -17.73 21.34
N VAL A 308 0.04 -17.45 22.03
CA VAL A 308 -1.32 -17.65 21.53
C VAL A 308 -1.91 -16.28 21.22
N ASN A 309 -2.53 -16.14 20.06
CA ASN A 309 -3.17 -14.89 19.65
C ASN A 309 -4.64 -15.10 19.34
N GLY A 310 -5.42 -14.07 19.62
CA GLY A 310 -6.80 -13.95 19.20
C GLY A 310 -7.04 -12.56 18.63
N ARG A 311 -7.79 -12.44 17.53
CA ARG A 311 -8.16 -11.16 16.96
C ARG A 311 -9.57 -11.18 16.39
N VAL A 312 -10.22 -10.03 16.43
CA VAL A 312 -11.51 -9.77 15.81
C VAL A 312 -11.29 -8.65 14.79
N ARG A 313 -11.75 -8.85 13.57
CA ARG A 313 -11.71 -7.86 12.50
C ARG A 313 -13.12 -7.62 11.98
N HIS A 314 -13.46 -6.36 11.82
CA HIS A 314 -14.71 -5.89 11.22
C HIS A 314 -14.38 -4.99 10.04
N GLU A 315 -15.00 -5.24 8.90
CA GLU A 315 -14.87 -4.46 7.68
C GLU A 315 -16.23 -4.10 7.15
N ARG A 316 -16.37 -2.86 6.68
CA ARG A 316 -17.61 -2.35 6.10
C ARG A 316 -17.31 -1.47 4.90
N THR A 317 -17.93 -1.79 3.77
CA THR A 317 -17.95 -0.94 2.57
C THR A 317 -19.33 -0.33 2.42
N LEU A 318 -19.37 1.00 2.39
CA LEU A 318 -20.57 1.79 2.14
C LEU A 318 -20.51 2.29 0.69
N ASN A 319 -21.57 2.10 -0.05
CA ASN A 319 -21.74 2.57 -1.42
C ASN A 319 -23.14 3.11 -1.61
N LEU A 320 -23.35 4.04 -2.55
CA LEU A 320 -24.68 4.54 -2.92
C LEU A 320 -25.55 3.44 -3.53
N ASP A 321 -24.95 2.46 -4.22
CA ASP A 321 -25.64 1.24 -4.66
C ASP A 321 -25.62 0.19 -3.54
N PRO A 322 -26.79 -0.17 -2.95
CA PRO A 322 -26.84 -1.16 -1.88
C PRO A 322 -26.29 -2.54 -2.26
N ASN A 323 -26.29 -2.91 -3.55
CA ASN A 323 -25.75 -4.19 -4.01
C ASN A 323 -24.22 -4.25 -3.95
N ARG A 324 -23.56 -3.10 -3.80
CA ARG A 324 -22.11 -2.96 -3.66
C ARG A 324 -21.66 -2.73 -2.21
N ALA A 325 -22.61 -2.54 -1.30
CA ALA A 325 -22.33 -2.47 0.12
C ALA A 325 -21.99 -3.86 0.67
N SER A 326 -20.98 -3.94 1.51
CA SER A 326 -20.58 -5.20 2.16
C SER A 326 -20.22 -4.97 3.62
N GLU A 327 -20.44 -5.98 4.43
CA GLU A 327 -20.07 -5.98 5.84
C GLU A 327 -19.60 -7.38 6.23
N ALA A 328 -18.45 -7.48 6.88
CA ALA A 328 -17.88 -8.74 7.31
C ALA A 328 -17.25 -8.61 8.69
N THR A 329 -17.53 -9.58 9.55
CA THR A 329 -16.85 -9.73 10.84
C THR A 329 -16.16 -11.08 10.90
N SER A 330 -14.88 -11.07 11.18
CA SER A 330 -14.04 -12.26 11.25
C SER A 330 -13.40 -12.39 12.62
N VAL A 331 -13.37 -13.60 13.15
CA VAL A 331 -12.69 -13.94 14.41
C VAL A 331 -11.59 -14.95 14.11
N TYR A 332 -10.40 -14.67 14.61
CA TYR A 332 -9.22 -15.51 14.44
C TYR A 332 -8.67 -15.95 15.78
N LEU A 333 -8.25 -17.21 15.85
CA LEU A 333 -7.48 -17.77 16.94
C LEU A 333 -6.27 -18.48 16.34
N GLY A 334 -5.10 -18.28 16.93
CA GLY A 334 -3.88 -18.81 16.34
C GLY A 334 -2.74 -18.98 17.35
N VAL A 335 -1.67 -19.57 16.85
CA VAL A 335 -0.41 -19.71 17.56
C VAL A 335 0.67 -19.00 16.76
N THR A 336 1.46 -18.19 17.44
CA THR A 336 2.61 -17.49 16.86
C THR A 336 3.88 -18.10 17.40
N LEU A 337 4.79 -18.46 16.49
CA LEU A 337 6.14 -18.92 16.83
C LEU A 337 7.16 -17.90 16.32
N ARG A 338 8.17 -17.60 17.15
CA ARG A 338 9.30 -16.72 16.78
C ARG A 338 10.62 -17.29 17.27
N ARG A 339 11.70 -16.97 16.57
CA ARG A 339 13.07 -17.34 16.97
C ARG A 339 13.89 -16.11 17.32
#